data_5e60c7b1959c86f31aa47b688ef07376
#
_entry.id   5e60c7b1959c86f31aa47b688ef07376
#
_cell.length_a   1.000
_cell.length_b   1.000
_cell.length_c   1.000
_cell.angle_alpha   90.00
_cell.angle_beta   90.00
_cell.angle_gamma   90.00
#
_symmetry.space_group_name_H-M   'P 1'
#
loop_
_entity.id
_entity.type
_entity.pdbx_description
1 polymer ?
#
loop_
_entity_poly.entity_id
_entity_poly.type
_entity_poly.pdbx_seq_one_letter_code
_entity_poly.pdbx_strand_id
1 'polypeptide(L)'
;MNAVLCLFTVVIPVLYATSGCFKNRFDRLVTLDSQKARECPSSIQASPDERVCAALCAKEELCTAVTYFDGNCSMYRSTLTSYGKSLPGARHFIKAGAIPDPDPCLLSKGYTSVLSPRLCYKFISTANTWTHQDDLCQAEGGRLVVLNSRDKQEFMTSFRGQADVSNVVFVGMQRVNNVFTWKDGSNYTWKWASSEPDNVNGDENCVALSKYGFSDRHCDGMRASVCEIPL
;
A
#
# COMPACT_ATOMS: atom_id res chain seq x y z
N MET A 1 25.23 -13.08 -7.05
CA MET A 1 25.70 -12.06 -8.02
C MET A 1 26.41 -10.93 -7.26
N ASN A 2 27.58 -10.50 -7.70
CA ASN A 2 28.28 -9.39 -7.10
C ASN A 2 28.11 -8.15 -7.98
N ALA A 3 27.53 -7.09 -7.43
CA ALA A 3 27.50 -5.78 -8.10
C ALA A 3 28.70 -4.96 -7.59
N VAL A 4 29.58 -4.57 -8.50
CA VAL A 4 30.71 -3.67 -8.23
C VAL A 4 30.45 -2.37 -8.96
N LEU A 5 30.32 -1.28 -8.21
CA LEU A 5 30.17 0.06 -8.74
C LEU A 5 31.39 0.88 -8.40
N CYS A 6 32.10 1.39 -9.40
CA CYS A 6 33.18 2.35 -9.23
C CYS A 6 32.67 3.75 -9.59
N LEU A 7 32.68 4.67 -8.62
CA LEU A 7 32.32 6.07 -8.84
C LEU A 7 33.59 6.89 -9.03
N PHE A 8 33.70 7.61 -10.16
CA PHE A 8 34.73 8.61 -10.39
C PHE A 8 34.14 10.01 -10.14
N THR A 9 34.58 10.68 -9.09
CA THR A 9 34.28 12.08 -8.88
C THR A 9 35.45 12.94 -9.32
N VAL A 10 35.22 13.84 -10.26
CA VAL A 10 36.22 14.82 -10.70
C VAL A 10 35.86 16.16 -10.06
N VAL A 11 36.69 16.64 -9.15
CA VAL A 11 36.62 17.98 -8.58
C VAL A 11 37.80 18.80 -9.11
N ILE A 12 37.52 19.87 -9.87
CA ILE A 12 38.54 20.80 -10.38
C ILE A 12 38.66 21.94 -9.34
N PRO A 13 39.88 22.31 -8.82
CA PRO A 13 41.20 22.19 -9.42
C PRO A 13 42.24 21.33 -8.66
N VAL A 14 41.87 20.46 -7.77
CA VAL A 14 42.86 19.53 -7.18
C VAL A 14 42.38 18.10 -7.43
N LEU A 15 43.12 17.37 -8.24
CA LEU A 15 42.89 15.96 -8.56
C LEU A 15 43.11 15.08 -7.32
N TYR A 16 42.06 14.86 -6.54
CA TYR A 16 41.98 13.68 -5.69
C TYR A 16 40.93 12.75 -6.32
N ALA A 17 41.39 11.76 -7.03
CA ALA A 17 40.56 10.67 -7.47
C ALA A 17 40.29 9.75 -6.27
N THR A 18 39.19 9.95 -5.57
CA THR A 18 38.68 8.93 -4.64
C THR A 18 37.88 7.92 -5.43
N SER A 19 38.53 6.84 -5.88
CA SER A 19 37.83 5.69 -6.46
C SER A 19 37.26 4.85 -5.32
N GLY A 20 36.04 5.11 -4.93
CA GLY A 20 35.29 4.22 -4.03
C GLY A 20 34.61 3.14 -4.85
N CYS A 21 35.09 1.89 -4.75
CA CYS A 21 34.35 0.75 -5.29
C CYS A 21 33.44 0.17 -4.18
N PHE A 22 32.14 0.27 -4.38
CA PHE A 22 31.18 -0.38 -3.49
C PHE A 22 30.94 -1.81 -3.96
N LYS A 23 31.24 -2.79 -3.10
CA LYS A 23 31.01 -4.19 -3.38
C LYS A 23 29.84 -4.70 -2.54
N ASN A 24 28.67 -4.82 -3.17
CA ASN A 24 27.50 -5.44 -2.55
C ASN A 24 27.26 -6.80 -3.19
N ARG A 25 26.97 -7.80 -2.36
CA ARG A 25 26.55 -9.12 -2.82
C ARG A 25 25.01 -9.14 -2.92
N PHE A 26 24.50 -9.70 -4.02
CA PHE A 26 23.10 -9.99 -4.22
C PHE A 26 22.90 -11.48 -4.39
N ASP A 27 22.04 -12.05 -3.56
CA ASP A 27 21.68 -13.46 -3.61
C ASP A 27 20.36 -13.61 -4.40
N ARG A 28 20.35 -14.55 -5.36
CA ARG A 28 19.17 -14.78 -6.18
C ARG A 28 18.10 -15.53 -5.39
N LEU A 29 16.86 -15.04 -5.45
CA LEU A 29 15.69 -15.67 -4.85
C LEU A 29 15.03 -16.63 -5.86
N VAL A 30 15.66 -17.78 -6.13
CA VAL A 30 15.23 -18.76 -7.15
C VAL A 30 13.79 -19.23 -6.93
N THR A 31 13.34 -19.31 -5.69
CA THR A 31 11.96 -19.71 -5.34
C THR A 31 10.90 -18.72 -5.82
N LEU A 32 11.29 -17.48 -6.12
CA LEU A 32 10.41 -16.43 -6.62
C LEU A 32 10.54 -16.22 -8.13
N ASP A 33 11.52 -16.84 -8.79
CA ASP A 33 11.71 -16.68 -10.23
C ASP A 33 10.45 -17.03 -11.02
N SER A 34 10.19 -16.27 -12.05
CA SER A 34 8.97 -16.35 -12.88
C SER A 34 7.66 -16.14 -12.13
N GLN A 35 7.72 -15.51 -10.95
CA GLN A 35 6.54 -15.11 -10.18
C GLN A 35 6.50 -13.59 -10.01
N LYS A 36 5.30 -13.04 -9.82
CA LYS A 36 5.14 -11.63 -9.49
C LYS A 36 5.43 -11.43 -8.01
N ALA A 37 6.30 -10.48 -7.68
CA ALA A 37 6.49 -10.05 -6.30
C ALA A 37 5.20 -9.45 -5.73
N ARG A 38 4.94 -9.71 -4.47
CA ARG A 38 3.76 -9.18 -3.75
C ARG A 38 3.94 -7.71 -3.41
N GLU A 39 5.16 -7.33 -3.10
CA GLU A 39 5.55 -6.01 -2.63
C GLU A 39 5.50 -4.99 -3.77
N CYS A 40 5.12 -3.74 -3.45
CA CYS A 40 5.24 -2.63 -4.39
C CYS A 40 6.68 -2.14 -4.45
N PRO A 41 7.25 -1.94 -5.66
CA PRO A 41 8.58 -1.37 -5.76
C PRO A 41 8.58 0.09 -5.27
N SER A 42 9.65 0.48 -4.57
CA SER A 42 9.90 1.88 -4.20
C SER A 42 10.26 2.75 -5.42
N SER A 43 10.86 2.14 -6.43
CA SER A 43 11.12 2.78 -7.73
C SER A 43 11.23 1.73 -8.84
N ILE A 44 10.99 2.19 -10.08
CA ILE A 44 11.16 1.38 -11.29
C ILE A 44 12.01 2.19 -12.26
N GLN A 45 13.09 1.58 -12.80
CA GLN A 45 13.98 2.21 -13.77
C GLN A 45 14.29 1.23 -14.91
N ALA A 46 14.54 1.75 -16.10
CA ALA A 46 15.03 0.94 -17.21
C ALA A 46 16.42 0.37 -16.87
N SER A 47 16.66 -0.89 -17.21
CA SER A 47 17.93 -1.56 -16.97
C SER A 47 18.21 -2.55 -18.11
N PRO A 48 19.42 -2.55 -18.68
CA PRO A 48 19.77 -3.48 -19.76
C PRO A 48 19.85 -4.93 -19.28
N ASP A 49 20.23 -5.15 -18.04
CA ASP A 49 20.34 -6.48 -17.45
C ASP A 49 20.20 -6.47 -15.92
N GLU A 50 20.19 -7.65 -15.32
CA GLU A 50 20.05 -7.85 -13.89
C GLU A 50 21.24 -7.33 -13.07
N ARG A 51 22.44 -7.24 -13.66
CA ARG A 51 23.63 -6.74 -12.98
C ARG A 51 23.57 -5.24 -12.79
N VAL A 52 23.13 -4.53 -13.85
CA VAL A 52 22.88 -3.09 -13.77
C VAL A 52 21.72 -2.80 -12.83
N CYS A 53 20.67 -3.61 -12.83
CA CYS A 53 19.58 -3.52 -11.86
C CYS A 53 20.10 -3.63 -10.40
N ALA A 54 20.92 -4.62 -10.11
CA ALA A 54 21.55 -4.76 -8.80
C ALA A 54 22.48 -3.58 -8.45
N ALA A 55 23.21 -3.05 -9.45
CA ALA A 55 24.06 -1.88 -9.26
C ALA A 55 23.27 -0.61 -8.96
N LEU A 56 22.09 -0.43 -9.53
CA LEU A 56 21.16 0.67 -9.18
C LEU A 56 20.73 0.58 -7.72
N CYS A 57 20.30 -0.58 -7.26
CA CYS A 57 19.94 -0.83 -5.87
C CYS A 57 21.14 -0.65 -4.91
N ALA A 58 22.36 -1.02 -5.34
CA ALA A 58 23.53 -0.86 -4.52
C ALA A 58 23.86 0.61 -4.19
N LYS A 59 23.43 1.56 -5.03
CA LYS A 59 23.60 3.01 -4.81
C LYS A 59 22.61 3.58 -3.80
N GLU A 60 21.48 2.92 -3.61
CA GLU A 60 20.45 3.38 -2.70
C GLU A 60 20.58 2.68 -1.35
N GLU A 61 20.72 3.47 -0.30
CA GLU A 61 20.95 2.97 1.07
C GLU A 61 19.82 2.06 1.54
N LEU A 62 18.60 2.47 1.30
CA LEU A 62 17.39 1.75 1.74
C LEU A 62 16.96 0.63 0.77
N CYS A 63 17.62 0.47 -0.36
CA CYS A 63 17.26 -0.60 -1.28
C CYS A 63 17.75 -1.95 -0.74
N THR A 64 16.83 -2.90 -0.59
CA THR A 64 17.09 -4.23 -0.04
C THR A 64 16.96 -5.35 -1.05
N ALA A 65 16.15 -5.16 -2.09
CA ALA A 65 15.88 -6.19 -3.10
C ALA A 65 15.55 -5.59 -4.46
N VAL A 66 15.70 -6.39 -5.51
CA VAL A 66 15.33 -6.02 -6.88
C VAL A 66 14.58 -7.14 -7.59
N THR A 67 13.69 -6.74 -8.50
CA THR A 67 13.15 -7.60 -9.54
C THR A 67 13.60 -7.05 -10.91
N TYR A 68 14.24 -7.87 -11.70
CA TYR A 68 14.53 -7.60 -13.10
C TYR A 68 13.52 -8.33 -13.98
N PHE A 69 12.82 -7.59 -14.82
CA PHE A 69 11.84 -8.14 -15.74
C PHE A 69 11.69 -7.22 -16.96
N ASP A 70 11.80 -7.80 -18.17
CA ASP A 70 11.53 -7.12 -19.44
C ASP A 70 12.19 -5.74 -19.58
N GLY A 71 13.49 -5.68 -19.33
CA GLY A 71 14.26 -4.43 -19.43
C GLY A 71 14.00 -3.42 -18.31
N ASN A 72 13.23 -3.80 -17.28
CA ASN A 72 12.93 -2.94 -16.14
C ASN A 72 13.52 -3.50 -14.85
N CYS A 73 14.03 -2.59 -14.02
CA CYS A 73 14.52 -2.83 -12.69
C CYS A 73 13.53 -2.26 -11.67
N SER A 74 12.84 -3.11 -10.96
CA SER A 74 12.02 -2.72 -9.82
C SER A 74 12.83 -2.86 -8.53
N MET A 75 12.98 -1.78 -7.77
CA MET A 75 13.74 -1.75 -6.52
C MET A 75 12.81 -1.71 -5.32
N TYR A 76 13.20 -2.38 -4.24
CA TYR A 76 12.36 -2.56 -3.04
C TYR A 76 13.14 -2.23 -1.77
N ARG A 77 12.41 -1.80 -0.74
CA ARG A 77 12.93 -1.58 0.63
C ARG A 77 12.53 -2.70 1.60
N SER A 78 11.84 -3.71 1.10
CA SER A 78 11.32 -4.85 1.86
C SER A 78 11.87 -6.16 1.34
N THR A 79 11.67 -7.25 2.09
CA THR A 79 11.82 -8.60 1.57
C THR A 79 10.78 -8.88 0.50
N LEU A 80 11.11 -9.74 -0.46
CA LEU A 80 10.20 -10.13 -1.52
C LEU A 80 9.47 -11.43 -1.16
N THR A 81 8.17 -11.47 -1.43
CA THR A 81 7.33 -12.66 -1.32
C THR A 81 6.55 -12.89 -2.61
N SER A 82 6.05 -14.10 -2.83
CA SER A 82 5.27 -14.41 -4.03
C SER A 82 3.82 -13.91 -3.88
N TYR A 83 3.32 -13.30 -4.94
CA TYR A 83 1.89 -12.99 -5.08
C TYR A 83 1.05 -14.19 -5.59
N GLY A 84 1.72 -15.31 -5.94
CA GLY A 84 1.05 -16.48 -6.52
C GLY A 84 0.65 -16.31 -7.99
N LYS A 85 1.01 -15.19 -8.64
CA LYS A 85 0.77 -14.95 -10.08
C LYS A 85 2.04 -15.21 -10.87
N SER A 86 1.91 -15.90 -12.01
CA SER A 86 3.02 -16.13 -12.93
C SER A 86 3.47 -14.82 -13.60
N LEU A 87 4.79 -14.64 -13.71
CA LEU A 87 5.44 -13.59 -14.48
C LEU A 87 6.71 -14.20 -15.14
N PRO A 88 6.55 -14.95 -16.24
CA PRO A 88 7.64 -15.70 -16.85
C PRO A 88 8.81 -14.79 -17.23
N GLY A 89 10.03 -15.16 -16.83
CA GLY A 89 11.25 -14.38 -17.07
C GLY A 89 11.62 -13.37 -15.97
N ALA A 90 10.76 -13.14 -14.98
CA ALA A 90 11.12 -12.32 -13.84
C ALA A 90 12.22 -13.00 -13.00
N ARG A 91 13.20 -12.22 -12.55
CA ARG A 91 14.30 -12.66 -11.70
C ARG A 91 14.41 -11.74 -10.49
N HIS A 92 14.54 -12.34 -9.32
CA HIS A 92 14.52 -11.63 -8.04
C HIS A 92 15.84 -11.82 -7.30
N PHE A 93 16.33 -10.73 -6.70
CA PHE A 93 17.58 -10.74 -5.93
C PHE A 93 17.41 -9.95 -4.64
N ILE A 94 18.04 -10.42 -3.57
CA ILE A 94 18.11 -9.71 -2.28
C ILE A 94 19.56 -9.25 -2.03
N LYS A 95 19.73 -8.03 -1.55
CA LYS A 95 21.01 -7.46 -1.15
C LYS A 95 21.45 -8.11 0.16
N ALA A 96 22.60 -8.77 0.16
CA ALA A 96 23.11 -9.47 1.34
C ALA A 96 23.40 -8.50 2.49
N GLY A 97 22.89 -8.81 3.67
CA GLY A 97 23.06 -7.99 4.87
C GLY A 97 22.17 -6.73 4.91
N ALA A 98 21.30 -6.52 3.93
CA ALA A 98 20.31 -5.43 4.00
C ALA A 98 19.25 -5.74 5.06
N ILE A 99 18.90 -4.73 5.84
CA ILE A 99 17.78 -4.79 6.78
C ILE A 99 16.59 -4.18 6.07
N PRO A 100 15.53 -4.96 5.75
CA PRO A 100 14.33 -4.42 5.11
C PRO A 100 13.65 -3.42 6.03
N ASP A 101 13.08 -2.35 5.45
CA ASP A 101 12.15 -1.50 6.18
C ASP A 101 10.96 -2.37 6.63
N PRO A 102 10.56 -2.31 7.87
CA PRO A 102 9.37 -3.01 8.33
C PRO A 102 8.15 -2.47 7.57
N ASP A 103 7.23 -3.36 7.19
CA ASP A 103 5.93 -2.91 6.68
C ASP A 103 5.23 -2.13 7.82
N PRO A 104 4.91 -0.84 7.64
CA PRO A 104 4.24 -0.06 8.68
C PRO A 104 2.83 -0.57 8.99
N CYS A 105 2.33 -1.53 8.22
CA CYS A 105 1.06 -2.18 8.50
C CYS A 105 1.16 -3.07 9.75
N LEU A 106 0.27 -2.85 10.71
CA LEU A 106 0.26 -3.53 12.01
C LEU A 106 -0.28 -4.97 11.91
N LEU A 107 0.44 -5.85 11.19
CA LEU A 107 0.04 -7.24 10.95
C LEU A 107 -0.19 -8.02 12.25
N SER A 108 0.62 -7.77 13.29
CA SER A 108 0.50 -8.41 14.61
C SER A 108 -0.79 -8.04 15.35
N LYS A 109 -1.45 -6.93 14.96
CA LYS A 109 -2.75 -6.50 15.47
C LYS A 109 -3.94 -6.93 14.59
N GLY A 110 -3.70 -7.82 13.61
CA GLY A 110 -4.72 -8.36 12.73
C GLY A 110 -5.06 -7.47 11.53
N TYR A 111 -4.21 -6.48 11.20
CA TYR A 111 -4.32 -5.73 9.96
C TYR A 111 -3.83 -6.55 8.77
N THR A 112 -4.40 -6.27 7.61
CA THR A 112 -4.00 -6.86 6.33
C THR A 112 -3.33 -5.80 5.47
N SER A 113 -2.11 -6.08 5.01
CA SER A 113 -1.38 -5.23 4.07
C SER A 113 -1.74 -5.57 2.63
N VAL A 114 -2.16 -4.56 1.86
CA VAL A 114 -2.41 -4.65 0.42
C VAL A 114 -1.52 -3.66 -0.29
N LEU A 115 -0.94 -4.08 -1.38
CA LEU A 115 0.08 -3.30 -2.10
C LEU A 115 -0.48 -2.57 -3.32
N SER A 116 -1.59 -3.06 -3.88
CA SER A 116 -2.28 -2.42 -4.99
C SER A 116 -3.79 -2.64 -4.87
N PRO A 117 -4.53 -1.61 -4.47
CA PRO A 117 -4.08 -0.29 -3.99
C PRO A 117 -3.29 -0.41 -2.68
N ARG A 118 -2.38 0.54 -2.40
CA ARG A 118 -1.65 0.54 -1.12
C ARG A 118 -2.61 0.83 0.02
N LEU A 119 -2.84 -0.18 0.87
CA LEU A 119 -3.82 -0.12 1.95
C LEU A 119 -3.43 -1.10 3.07
N CYS A 120 -3.44 -0.61 4.31
CA CYS A 120 -3.33 -1.42 5.51
C CYS A 120 -4.66 -1.35 6.25
N TYR A 121 -5.44 -2.41 6.28
CA TYR A 121 -6.82 -2.37 6.79
C TYR A 121 -7.15 -3.53 7.72
N LYS A 122 -8.18 -3.33 8.54
CA LYS A 122 -8.74 -4.33 9.45
C LYS A 122 -10.25 -4.19 9.53
N PHE A 123 -10.98 -5.29 9.39
CA PHE A 123 -12.42 -5.32 9.62
C PHE A 123 -12.76 -5.40 11.11
N ILE A 124 -13.68 -4.55 11.55
CA ILE A 124 -14.29 -4.60 12.87
C ILE A 124 -15.73 -5.10 12.70
N SER A 125 -15.98 -6.35 13.02
CA SER A 125 -17.29 -6.99 12.83
C SER A 125 -18.34 -6.58 13.86
N THR A 126 -17.91 -6.13 15.04
CA THR A 126 -18.81 -5.66 16.08
C THR A 126 -19.48 -4.36 15.65
N ALA A 127 -20.81 -4.34 15.62
CA ALA A 127 -21.56 -3.15 15.24
C ALA A 127 -21.54 -2.10 16.34
N ASN A 128 -21.24 -0.86 15.98
CA ASN A 128 -21.25 0.32 16.86
C ASN A 128 -21.58 1.58 16.07
N THR A 129 -21.76 2.71 16.75
CA THR A 129 -21.92 4.03 16.16
C THR A 129 -20.65 4.42 15.37
N TRP A 130 -20.79 5.32 14.39
CA TRP A 130 -19.64 5.75 13.59
C TRP A 130 -18.50 6.33 14.43
N THR A 131 -18.84 7.17 15.44
CA THR A 131 -17.85 7.77 16.33
C THR A 131 -17.11 6.70 17.14
N HIS A 132 -17.85 5.75 17.72
CA HIS A 132 -17.21 4.68 18.49
C HIS A 132 -16.31 3.78 17.62
N GLN A 133 -16.72 3.51 16.39
CA GLN A 133 -15.87 2.76 15.43
C GLN A 133 -14.59 3.52 15.11
N ASP A 134 -14.67 4.85 14.94
CA ASP A 134 -13.49 5.67 14.71
C ASP A 134 -12.55 5.70 15.92
N ASP A 135 -13.11 5.79 17.15
CA ASP A 135 -12.33 5.72 18.39
C ASP A 135 -11.59 4.38 18.52
N LEU A 136 -12.23 3.27 18.17
CA LEU A 136 -11.57 1.95 18.14
C LEU A 136 -10.38 1.92 17.16
N CYS A 137 -10.53 2.50 15.98
CA CYS A 137 -9.43 2.59 15.02
C CYS A 137 -8.29 3.48 15.55
N GLN A 138 -8.63 4.63 16.15
CA GLN A 138 -7.64 5.57 16.72
C GLN A 138 -6.86 4.95 17.90
N ALA A 139 -7.50 4.13 18.73
CA ALA A 139 -6.85 3.43 19.84
C ALA A 139 -5.70 2.49 19.37
N GLU A 140 -5.75 2.05 18.11
CA GLU A 140 -4.68 1.25 17.49
C GLU A 140 -3.69 2.09 16.67
N GLY A 141 -3.83 3.42 16.64
CA GLY A 141 -3.00 4.35 15.86
C GLY A 141 -3.46 4.53 14.41
N GLY A 142 -4.68 4.09 14.11
CA GLY A 142 -5.30 4.20 12.80
C GLY A 142 -6.46 5.20 12.76
N ARG A 143 -7.33 5.01 11.80
CA ARG A 143 -8.61 5.72 11.61
C ARG A 143 -9.58 4.84 10.86
N LEU A 144 -10.85 5.24 10.75
CA LEU A 144 -11.75 4.63 9.78
C LEU A 144 -11.17 4.77 8.36
N VAL A 145 -11.30 3.72 7.56
CA VAL A 145 -10.67 3.61 6.24
C VAL A 145 -11.04 4.76 5.31
N VAL A 146 -10.04 5.33 4.64
CA VAL A 146 -10.16 6.37 3.63
C VAL A 146 -10.05 5.75 2.25
N LEU A 147 -11.15 5.81 1.49
CA LEU A 147 -11.24 5.25 0.14
C LEU A 147 -11.27 6.39 -0.90
N ASN A 148 -10.29 7.26 -0.85
CA ASN A 148 -10.16 8.49 -1.63
C ASN A 148 -9.64 8.27 -3.06
N SER A 149 -9.68 7.04 -3.57
CA SER A 149 -9.36 6.71 -4.96
C SER A 149 -10.27 5.60 -5.48
N ARG A 150 -10.40 5.56 -6.82
CA ARG A 150 -11.16 4.51 -7.50
C ARG A 150 -10.68 3.12 -7.10
N ASP A 151 -9.37 2.88 -7.16
CA ASP A 151 -8.78 1.57 -6.91
C ASP A 151 -9.03 1.09 -5.47
N LYS A 152 -8.94 1.98 -4.47
CA LYS A 152 -9.26 1.66 -3.08
C LYS A 152 -10.74 1.31 -2.91
N GLN A 153 -11.63 2.07 -3.54
CA GLN A 153 -13.06 1.80 -3.47
C GLN A 153 -13.43 0.49 -4.16
N GLU A 154 -12.94 0.25 -5.39
CA GLU A 154 -13.17 -1.00 -6.14
C GLU A 154 -12.62 -2.22 -5.38
N PHE A 155 -11.41 -2.11 -4.84
CA PHE A 155 -10.82 -3.16 -3.99
C PHE A 155 -11.72 -3.49 -2.81
N MET A 156 -12.11 -2.48 -2.02
CA MET A 156 -12.91 -2.68 -0.82
C MET A 156 -14.32 -3.19 -1.15
N THR A 157 -14.91 -2.76 -2.26
CA THR A 157 -16.22 -3.25 -2.74
C THR A 157 -16.15 -4.72 -3.17
N SER A 158 -15.08 -5.12 -3.88
CA SER A 158 -14.89 -6.50 -4.34
C SER A 158 -14.61 -7.47 -3.19
N PHE A 159 -13.88 -7.05 -2.19
CA PHE A 159 -13.54 -7.85 -1.02
C PHE A 159 -14.78 -8.27 -0.20
N ARG A 160 -15.79 -7.43 -0.16
CA ARG A 160 -17.03 -7.67 0.60
C ARG A 160 -17.89 -8.80 0.06
N GLY A 161 -17.66 -9.22 -1.17
CA GLY A 161 -18.30 -10.40 -1.74
C GLY A 161 -17.82 -11.73 -1.14
N GLN A 162 -16.78 -11.72 -0.31
CA GLN A 162 -16.11 -12.92 0.22
C GLN A 162 -16.25 -13.11 1.74
N ALA A 163 -16.76 -12.12 2.48
CA ALA A 163 -16.90 -12.20 3.93
C ALA A 163 -18.38 -12.13 4.35
N ASP A 164 -18.73 -12.90 5.38
CA ASP A 164 -20.01 -12.87 6.11
C ASP A 164 -20.28 -11.54 6.85
N VAL A 165 -19.65 -10.45 6.40
CA VAL A 165 -19.82 -9.13 6.99
C VAL A 165 -21.11 -8.54 6.48
N SER A 166 -21.92 -8.00 7.39
CA SER A 166 -23.15 -7.25 7.10
C SER A 166 -23.00 -6.39 5.84
N ASN A 167 -24.01 -6.34 5.02
CA ASN A 167 -23.97 -5.75 3.68
C ASN A 167 -23.55 -4.26 3.60
N VAL A 168 -23.31 -3.57 4.75
CA VAL A 168 -22.98 -2.14 4.83
C VAL A 168 -22.04 -1.88 6.00
N VAL A 169 -20.88 -1.24 5.78
CA VAL A 169 -19.88 -0.93 6.82
C VAL A 169 -19.54 0.55 6.83
N PHE A 170 -19.32 1.11 8.02
CA PHE A 170 -18.82 2.47 8.14
C PHE A 170 -17.42 2.63 7.58
N VAL A 171 -17.19 3.77 6.93
CA VAL A 171 -15.91 4.23 6.39
C VAL A 171 -15.60 5.64 6.90
N GLY A 172 -14.38 6.11 6.69
CA GLY A 172 -13.89 7.37 7.25
C GLY A 172 -14.31 8.62 6.48
N MET A 173 -15.59 8.72 6.08
CA MET A 173 -16.15 9.90 5.43
C MET A 173 -17.34 10.43 6.24
N GLN A 174 -17.39 11.74 6.40
CA GLN A 174 -18.50 12.47 7.04
C GLN A 174 -18.89 13.71 6.24
N ARG A 175 -20.11 14.19 6.45
CA ARG A 175 -20.58 15.50 5.98
C ARG A 175 -20.07 16.59 6.94
N VAL A 176 -19.18 17.44 6.46
CA VAL A 176 -18.63 18.60 7.17
C VAL A 176 -18.97 19.85 6.37
N ASN A 177 -19.66 20.82 6.95
CA ASN A 177 -20.10 22.03 6.25
C ASN A 177 -20.82 21.76 4.91
N ASN A 178 -21.72 20.77 4.91
CA ASN A 178 -22.48 20.29 3.75
C ASN A 178 -21.61 19.64 2.64
N VAL A 179 -20.37 19.31 2.90
CA VAL A 179 -19.47 18.61 1.97
C VAL A 179 -19.05 17.29 2.59
N PHE A 180 -19.13 16.20 1.82
CA PHE A 180 -18.58 14.92 2.25
C PHE A 180 -17.06 14.95 2.19
N THR A 181 -16.42 14.75 3.31
CA THR A 181 -14.97 14.86 3.49
C THR A 181 -14.43 13.61 4.17
N TRP A 182 -13.36 13.06 3.64
CA TRP A 182 -12.65 11.95 4.25
C TRP A 182 -11.85 12.40 5.49
N LYS A 183 -11.53 11.45 6.36
CA LYS A 183 -10.68 11.68 7.55
C LYS A 183 -9.28 12.23 7.24
N ASP A 184 -8.82 12.16 6.00
CA ASP A 184 -7.56 12.77 5.53
C ASP A 184 -7.74 14.17 4.95
N GLY A 185 -8.96 14.72 4.98
CA GLY A 185 -9.30 16.02 4.42
C GLY A 185 -9.63 16.02 2.92
N SER A 186 -9.44 14.91 2.23
CA SER A 186 -9.82 14.80 0.81
C SER A 186 -11.34 14.70 0.64
N ASN A 187 -11.84 15.08 -0.53
CA ASN A 187 -13.28 15.04 -0.86
C ASN A 187 -13.59 14.23 -2.12
N TYR A 188 -12.61 13.49 -2.64
CA TYR A 188 -12.84 12.64 -3.81
C TYR A 188 -13.71 11.44 -3.48
N THR A 189 -14.73 11.18 -4.30
CA THR A 189 -15.63 10.03 -4.19
C THR A 189 -15.83 9.42 -5.57
N TRP A 190 -15.54 8.12 -5.73
CA TRP A 190 -15.68 7.44 -7.02
C TRP A 190 -17.14 7.12 -7.35
N LYS A 191 -17.86 6.48 -6.44
CA LYS A 191 -19.19 5.97 -6.73
C LYS A 191 -20.09 5.95 -5.50
N TRP A 192 -21.18 6.70 -5.55
CA TRP A 192 -22.34 6.55 -4.69
C TRP A 192 -23.22 5.39 -5.18
N ALA A 193 -23.96 4.75 -4.30
CA ALA A 193 -25.02 3.82 -4.68
C ALA A 193 -26.16 4.57 -5.40
N SER A 194 -27.05 3.83 -6.06
CA SER A 194 -28.18 4.47 -6.76
C SER A 194 -29.04 5.26 -5.77
N SER A 195 -29.37 6.49 -6.15
CA SER A 195 -30.15 7.46 -5.36
C SER A 195 -29.48 7.97 -4.08
N GLU A 196 -28.17 7.74 -3.92
CA GLU A 196 -27.38 8.25 -2.81
C GLU A 196 -26.46 9.41 -3.26
N PRO A 197 -26.10 10.35 -2.40
CA PRO A 197 -26.58 10.53 -1.02
C PRO A 197 -28.00 11.14 -1.02
N ASP A 198 -28.91 10.61 -0.20
CA ASP A 198 -30.31 11.07 -0.18
C ASP A 198 -30.69 11.84 1.09
N ASN A 199 -29.80 11.81 2.11
CA ASN A 199 -29.95 12.53 3.38
C ASN A 199 -31.35 12.37 4.01
N VAL A 200 -31.82 11.13 4.11
CA VAL A 200 -33.14 10.82 4.69
C VAL A 200 -33.29 11.49 6.06
N ASN A 201 -34.41 12.18 6.24
CA ASN A 201 -34.73 12.97 7.44
C ASN A 201 -33.75 14.13 7.77
N GLY A 202 -32.76 14.39 6.93
CA GLY A 202 -31.86 15.55 7.08
C GLY A 202 -30.69 15.38 8.05
N ASP A 203 -30.43 14.17 8.57
CA ASP A 203 -29.39 13.91 9.57
C ASP A 203 -28.42 12.75 9.22
N GLU A 204 -28.38 12.32 7.98
CA GLU A 204 -27.41 11.33 7.50
C GLU A 204 -26.05 11.97 7.18
N ASN A 205 -25.22 12.11 8.21
CA ASN A 205 -23.95 12.81 8.12
C ASN A 205 -22.72 11.88 8.07
N CYS A 206 -22.91 10.56 8.21
CA CYS A 206 -21.84 9.57 8.16
C CYS A 206 -22.00 8.69 6.93
N VAL A 207 -20.88 8.14 6.44
CA VAL A 207 -20.90 7.35 5.21
C VAL A 207 -20.59 5.89 5.49
N ALA A 208 -21.34 5.04 4.82
CA ALA A 208 -21.11 3.61 4.80
C ALA A 208 -20.90 3.12 3.36
N LEU A 209 -20.13 2.02 3.23
CA LEU A 209 -19.89 1.35 1.97
C LEU A 209 -20.70 0.06 1.87
N SER A 210 -21.35 -0.12 0.74
CA SER A 210 -22.00 -1.36 0.34
C SER A 210 -21.38 -1.92 -0.95
N LYS A 211 -21.80 -3.10 -1.41
CA LYS A 211 -21.41 -3.63 -2.72
C LYS A 211 -21.88 -2.76 -3.90
N TYR A 212 -22.82 -1.86 -3.67
CA TYR A 212 -23.37 -0.98 -4.69
C TYR A 212 -22.69 0.40 -4.73
N GLY A 213 -21.90 0.75 -3.71
CA GLY A 213 -21.26 2.05 -3.55
C GLY A 213 -21.45 2.64 -2.17
N PHE A 214 -21.12 3.92 -2.03
CA PHE A 214 -21.31 4.68 -0.80
C PHE A 214 -22.78 5.06 -0.60
N SER A 215 -23.15 5.21 0.66
CA SER A 215 -24.44 5.74 1.07
C SER A 215 -24.27 6.58 2.34
N ASP A 216 -24.95 7.74 2.43
CA ASP A 216 -24.99 8.46 3.70
C ASP A 216 -25.95 7.75 4.67
N ARG A 217 -25.64 7.88 5.95
CA ARG A 217 -26.31 7.18 7.04
C ARG A 217 -26.27 7.99 8.34
N HIS A 218 -27.22 7.73 9.22
CA HIS A 218 -27.18 8.24 10.58
C HIS A 218 -25.90 7.78 11.28
N CYS A 219 -25.18 8.71 11.92
CA CYS A 219 -23.96 8.40 12.64
C CYS A 219 -24.18 7.49 13.85
N ASP A 220 -25.37 7.53 14.45
CA ASP A 220 -25.77 6.70 15.59
C ASP A 220 -26.21 5.29 15.18
N GLY A 221 -26.33 5.02 13.89
CA GLY A 221 -26.65 3.69 13.36
C GLY A 221 -25.57 2.67 13.76
N MET A 222 -26.00 1.49 14.19
CA MET A 222 -25.09 0.43 14.63
C MET A 222 -24.60 -0.37 13.43
N ARG A 223 -23.30 -0.27 13.08
CA ARG A 223 -22.69 -0.95 11.92
C ARG A 223 -21.28 -1.43 12.22
N ALA A 224 -20.88 -2.49 11.53
CA ALA A 224 -19.48 -2.88 11.39
C ALA A 224 -18.68 -1.77 10.69
N SER A 225 -17.36 -1.84 10.75
CA SER A 225 -16.50 -0.84 10.13
C SER A 225 -15.21 -1.44 9.56
N VAL A 226 -14.44 -0.59 8.88
CA VAL A 226 -13.09 -0.90 8.45
C VAL A 226 -12.15 0.17 8.97
N CYS A 227 -11.12 -0.24 9.71
CA CYS A 227 -10.00 0.62 10.09
C CYS A 227 -8.90 0.58 9.04
N GLU A 228 -8.11 1.65 8.95
CA GLU A 228 -6.83 1.66 8.23
C GLU A 228 -5.72 2.23 9.12
N ILE A 229 -4.49 1.76 8.90
CA ILE A 229 -3.27 2.46 9.29
C ILE A 229 -2.84 3.29 8.09
N PRO A 230 -2.76 4.63 8.19
CA PRO A 230 -2.25 5.48 7.12
C PRO A 230 -0.81 5.09 6.75
N LEU A 231 -0.53 4.94 5.45
CA LEU A 231 0.76 4.50 4.90
C LEU A 231 1.38 5.57 4.01
#